data_45bfceb1419be3a91bc2b46d8b6977cf
#
_entry.id   45bfceb1419be3a91bc2b46d8b6977cf
#
_cell.length_a   1.000
_cell.length_b   1.000
_cell.length_c   1.000
_cell.angle_alpha   90.00
_cell.angle_beta   90.00
_cell.angle_gamma   90.00
#
_symmetry.space_group_name_H-M   'P 1'
#
loop_
_entity.id
_entity.type
_entity.pdbx_description
1 polymer ?
#
loop_
_entity_poly.entity_id
_entity_poly.type
_entity_poly.pdbx_seq_one_letter_code
_entity_poly.pdbx_strand_id
1 'polypeptide(L)'
;KRVLLIGCDPKSDTTSLLFGGKSCPTIIETSSRKKAAGEEVAIGDVCFIRDGVFAMELGGPEVGRGCGGRGIIHGFELLEKLGFHDWGFDYVLLDFLGDVVCGGFGLPIARDMCQKVIVVGSNDLQSLYVANNVCSAVEYFRKLGGNVGVAGMVINKDDGTGEAQAFAANAGIPVLAAIPAHEDIRRKSASYEIIGKPGTQW
;
A
#
# COMPACT_ATOMS: atom_id res chain seq x y z
N LYS A 1 -17.12 10.37 2.10
CA LYS A 1 -16.71 8.98 1.82
C LYS A 1 -15.76 8.50 2.90
N ARG A 2 -15.90 7.24 3.30
CA ARG A 2 -15.04 6.61 4.30
C ARG A 2 -13.88 5.91 3.57
N VAL A 3 -12.65 6.28 3.91
CA VAL A 3 -11.43 5.74 3.29
C VAL A 3 -10.61 5.02 4.34
N LEU A 4 -10.16 3.81 4.04
CA LEU A 4 -9.24 3.04 4.84
C LEU A 4 -7.90 2.90 4.09
N LEU A 5 -6.81 3.26 4.75
CA LEU A 5 -5.44 3.02 4.30
C LEU A 5 -4.84 1.86 5.09
N ILE A 6 -4.34 0.85 4.41
CA ILE A 6 -3.69 -0.32 5.01
C ILE A 6 -2.25 -0.40 4.52
N GLY A 7 -1.29 -0.27 5.43
CA GLY A 7 0.11 -0.55 5.16
C GLY A 7 0.37 -2.05 5.09
N CYS A 8 0.81 -2.51 3.93
CA CYS A 8 1.08 -3.91 3.63
C CYS A 8 2.59 -4.18 3.48
N ASP A 9 3.43 -3.29 3.99
CA ASP A 9 4.88 -3.47 4.08
C ASP A 9 5.27 -4.01 5.47
N PRO A 10 6.10 -5.04 5.57
CA PRO A 10 6.63 -5.52 6.86
C PRO A 10 7.34 -4.45 7.69
N LYS A 11 7.83 -3.36 7.06
CA LYS A 11 8.43 -2.22 7.76
C LYS A 11 7.41 -1.38 8.53
N SER A 12 6.13 -1.47 8.16
CA SER A 12 5.01 -0.79 8.82
C SER A 12 5.21 0.73 8.92
N ASP A 13 5.55 1.37 7.81
CA ASP A 13 5.86 2.80 7.73
C ASP A 13 4.84 3.64 6.95
N THR A 14 3.85 3.00 6.32
CA THR A 14 2.82 3.65 5.51
C THR A 14 2.05 4.72 6.28
N THR A 15 1.69 4.44 7.53
CA THR A 15 0.91 5.37 8.35
C THR A 15 1.76 6.44 9.03
N SER A 16 3.08 6.38 8.95
CA SER A 16 4.00 7.26 9.67
C SER A 16 3.79 8.75 9.36
N LEU A 17 3.55 9.10 8.10
CA LEU A 17 3.28 10.51 7.71
C LEU A 17 1.96 11.03 8.30
N LEU A 18 0.93 10.19 8.40
CA LEU A 18 -0.34 10.58 9.00
C LEU A 18 -0.20 10.86 10.50
N PHE A 19 0.69 10.17 11.19
CA PHE A 19 0.85 10.24 12.64
C PHE A 19 2.15 10.93 13.09
N GLY A 20 2.69 11.83 12.28
CA GLY A 20 3.82 12.70 12.65
C GLY A 20 5.13 11.95 12.90
N GLY A 21 5.44 10.96 12.06
CA GLY A 21 6.66 10.17 12.11
C GLY A 21 6.58 8.88 12.92
N LYS A 22 5.40 8.56 13.46
CA LYS A 22 5.17 7.32 14.22
C LYS A 22 4.12 6.48 13.50
N SER A 23 4.45 5.25 13.17
CA SER A 23 3.48 4.30 12.60
C SER A 23 2.46 3.86 13.65
N CYS A 24 1.27 3.47 13.18
CA CYS A 24 0.29 2.79 14.02
C CYS A 24 0.83 1.47 14.54
N PRO A 25 0.39 1.02 15.74
CA PRO A 25 0.60 -0.35 16.18
C PRO A 25 0.09 -1.34 15.13
N THR A 26 0.88 -2.37 14.82
CA THR A 26 0.51 -3.33 13.80
C THR A 26 -0.55 -4.31 14.28
N ILE A 27 -1.32 -4.87 13.33
CA ILE A 27 -2.31 -5.93 13.62
C ILE A 27 -1.60 -7.14 14.25
N ILE A 28 -0.44 -7.55 13.69
CA ILE A 28 0.30 -8.73 14.14
C ILE A 28 0.81 -8.55 15.57
N GLU A 29 1.44 -7.42 15.87
CA GLU A 29 1.93 -7.15 17.24
C GLU A 29 0.78 -7.04 18.25
N THR A 30 -0.29 -6.32 17.88
CA THR A 30 -1.46 -6.15 18.74
C THR A 30 -2.15 -7.48 19.01
N SER A 31 -2.32 -8.33 17.98
CA SER A 31 -2.88 -9.66 18.12
C SER A 31 -2.02 -10.54 19.03
N SER A 32 -0.71 -10.54 18.84
CA SER A 32 0.22 -11.32 19.67
C SER A 32 0.17 -10.90 21.14
N ARG A 33 0.19 -9.58 21.39
CA ARG A 33 0.12 -9.01 22.75
C ARG A 33 -1.19 -9.36 23.45
N LYS A 34 -2.34 -9.18 22.76
CA LYS A 34 -3.66 -9.50 23.34
C LYS A 34 -3.85 -10.98 23.59
N LYS A 35 -3.42 -11.82 22.65
CA LYS A 35 -3.46 -13.28 22.84
C LYS A 35 -2.65 -13.72 24.07
N ALA A 36 -1.47 -13.12 24.29
CA ALA A 36 -0.67 -13.40 25.49
C ALA A 36 -1.36 -12.95 26.79
N ALA A 37 -2.22 -11.93 26.72
CA ALA A 37 -3.04 -11.45 27.84
C ALA A 37 -4.38 -12.22 27.99
N GLY A 38 -4.71 -13.16 27.11
CA GLY A 38 -5.98 -13.83 27.09
C GLY A 38 -7.16 -12.96 26.61
N GLU A 39 -6.86 -11.91 25.86
CA GLU A 39 -7.83 -10.94 25.32
C GLU A 39 -8.08 -11.17 23.84
N GLU A 40 -9.27 -10.79 23.35
CA GLU A 40 -9.60 -10.76 21.93
C GLU A 40 -9.22 -9.40 21.32
N VAL A 41 -8.87 -9.42 20.03
CA VAL A 41 -8.58 -8.21 19.27
C VAL A 41 -9.89 -7.62 18.75
N ALA A 42 -10.12 -6.34 19.04
CA ALA A 42 -11.22 -5.57 18.47
C ALA A 42 -10.71 -4.63 17.37
N ILE A 43 -11.59 -4.19 16.47
CA ILE A 43 -11.25 -3.24 15.40
C ILE A 43 -10.60 -1.95 15.93
N GLY A 44 -11.07 -1.44 17.07
CA GLY A 44 -10.54 -0.24 17.70
C GLY A 44 -9.09 -0.37 18.23
N ASP A 45 -8.58 -1.61 18.35
CA ASP A 45 -7.20 -1.87 18.77
C ASP A 45 -6.20 -1.73 17.61
N VAL A 46 -6.67 -1.81 16.37
CA VAL A 46 -5.83 -1.91 15.16
C VAL A 46 -6.18 -0.89 14.07
N CYS A 47 -7.33 -0.22 14.16
CA CYS A 47 -7.76 0.79 13.21
C CYS A 47 -7.79 2.17 13.90
N PHE A 48 -6.98 3.08 13.39
CA PHE A 48 -6.78 4.43 13.94
C PHE A 48 -7.35 5.47 12.97
N ILE A 49 -7.71 6.66 13.48
CA ILE A 49 -8.29 7.72 12.66
C ILE A 49 -7.43 8.97 12.78
N ARG A 50 -7.08 9.56 11.64
CA ARG A 50 -6.44 10.86 11.56
C ARG A 50 -6.98 11.64 10.37
N ASP A 51 -7.40 12.88 10.60
CA ASP A 51 -7.92 13.80 9.57
C ASP A 51 -9.00 13.18 8.67
N GLY A 52 -9.86 12.32 9.25
CA GLY A 52 -10.96 11.64 8.55
C GLY A 52 -10.54 10.40 7.74
N VAL A 53 -9.26 10.04 7.76
CA VAL A 53 -8.73 8.81 7.15
C VAL A 53 -8.60 7.75 8.23
N PHE A 54 -9.17 6.58 7.98
CA PHE A 54 -8.91 5.37 8.78
C PHE A 54 -7.62 4.74 8.32
N ALA A 55 -6.78 4.32 9.24
CA ALA A 55 -5.45 3.80 8.92
C ALA A 55 -5.07 2.63 9.82
N MET A 56 -4.33 1.67 9.25
CA MET A 56 -3.78 0.52 9.96
C MET A 56 -2.51 -0.01 9.28
N GLU A 57 -1.74 -0.78 10.02
CA GLU A 57 -0.56 -1.50 9.54
C GLU A 57 -0.76 -3.00 9.74
N LEU A 58 -0.49 -3.80 8.72
CA LEU A 58 -0.52 -5.26 8.88
C LEU A 58 0.60 -5.75 9.79
N GLY A 59 1.79 -5.21 9.59
CA GLY A 59 3.00 -5.66 10.25
C GLY A 59 3.70 -6.80 9.52
N GLY A 60 4.79 -7.25 10.10
CA GLY A 60 5.62 -8.31 9.57
C GLY A 60 6.31 -9.12 10.67
N PRO A 61 7.09 -10.13 10.31
CA PRO A 61 7.90 -10.83 11.28
C PRO A 61 8.96 -9.88 11.86
N GLU A 62 9.43 -10.19 13.07
CA GLU A 62 10.58 -9.48 13.65
C GLU A 62 11.77 -9.50 12.68
N VAL A 63 12.56 -8.44 12.68
CA VAL A 63 13.74 -8.30 11.83
C VAL A 63 14.64 -9.52 11.98
N GLY A 64 14.99 -10.16 10.84
CA GLY A 64 15.79 -11.38 10.81
C GLY A 64 15.04 -12.67 11.13
N ARG A 65 13.74 -12.63 11.39
CA ARG A 65 12.93 -13.80 11.74
C ARG A 65 11.77 -14.02 10.76
N GLY A 66 12.05 -14.63 9.63
CA GLY A 66 11.00 -15.12 8.72
C GLY A 66 10.86 -14.33 7.42
N CYS A 67 9.90 -14.75 6.59
CA CYS A 67 9.59 -14.15 5.29
C CYS A 67 8.50 -13.08 5.45
N GLY A 68 8.75 -11.87 4.94
CA GLY A 68 7.77 -10.76 4.96
C GLY A 68 6.42 -11.12 4.36
N GLY A 69 6.42 -11.91 3.28
CA GLY A 69 5.19 -12.37 2.65
C GLY A 69 4.29 -13.21 3.55
N ARG A 70 4.86 -14.02 4.45
CA ARG A 70 4.06 -14.77 5.45
C ARG A 70 3.41 -13.84 6.48
N GLY A 71 4.10 -12.77 6.87
CA GLY A 71 3.53 -11.76 7.75
C GLY A 71 2.32 -11.07 7.12
N ILE A 72 2.43 -10.68 5.86
CA ILE A 72 1.32 -10.07 5.10
C ILE A 72 0.13 -11.04 5.03
N ILE A 73 0.35 -12.31 4.69
CA ILE A 73 -0.71 -13.33 4.65
C ILE A 73 -1.41 -13.43 6.01
N HIS A 74 -0.65 -13.54 7.09
CA HIS A 74 -1.20 -13.62 8.44
C HIS A 74 -1.97 -12.35 8.84
N GLY A 75 -1.48 -11.17 8.46
CA GLY A 75 -2.19 -9.91 8.67
C GLY A 75 -3.56 -9.89 8.00
N PHE A 76 -3.65 -10.34 6.74
CA PHE A 76 -4.93 -10.44 6.02
C PHE A 76 -5.87 -11.47 6.64
N GLU A 77 -5.36 -12.62 7.10
CA GLU A 77 -6.17 -13.62 7.82
C GLU A 77 -6.77 -13.05 9.13
N LEU A 78 -6.02 -12.20 9.83
CA LEU A 78 -6.53 -11.50 11.01
C LEU A 78 -7.58 -10.45 10.63
N LEU A 79 -7.39 -9.70 9.54
CA LEU A 79 -8.39 -8.76 9.03
C LEU A 79 -9.70 -9.45 8.67
N GLU A 80 -9.64 -10.59 7.99
CA GLU A 80 -10.83 -11.38 7.65
C GLU A 80 -11.56 -11.87 8.92
N LYS A 81 -10.83 -12.34 9.94
CA LYS A 81 -11.40 -12.73 11.24
C LYS A 81 -12.07 -11.58 11.97
N LEU A 82 -11.59 -10.34 11.77
CA LEU A 82 -12.19 -9.13 12.32
C LEU A 82 -13.40 -8.61 11.52
N GLY A 83 -13.82 -9.34 10.47
CA GLY A 83 -14.97 -8.97 9.64
C GLY A 83 -14.69 -7.80 8.69
N PHE A 84 -13.47 -7.68 8.17
CA PHE A 84 -13.01 -6.62 7.28
C PHE A 84 -14.01 -6.25 6.17
N HIS A 85 -14.64 -7.24 5.55
CA HIS A 85 -15.57 -7.02 4.43
C HIS A 85 -16.86 -6.27 4.84
N ASP A 86 -17.21 -6.29 6.13
CA ASP A 86 -18.44 -5.72 6.66
C ASP A 86 -18.25 -4.29 7.23
N TRP A 87 -17.02 -3.76 7.19
CA TRP A 87 -16.72 -2.46 7.82
C TRP A 87 -17.29 -1.25 7.09
N GLY A 88 -17.82 -1.42 5.87
CA GLY A 88 -18.55 -0.40 5.12
C GLY A 88 -17.69 0.80 4.71
N PHE A 89 -16.44 0.57 4.28
CA PHE A 89 -15.60 1.58 3.64
C PHE A 89 -15.97 1.75 2.18
N ASP A 90 -15.97 3.00 1.69
CA ASP A 90 -16.18 3.31 0.28
C ASP A 90 -14.94 2.98 -0.54
N TYR A 91 -13.76 3.18 0.05
CA TYR A 91 -12.45 2.89 -0.55
C TYR A 91 -11.52 2.25 0.46
N VAL A 92 -10.81 1.22 0.01
CA VAL A 92 -9.71 0.60 0.74
C VAL A 92 -8.46 0.73 -0.11
N LEU A 93 -7.45 1.42 0.41
CA LEU A 93 -6.15 1.60 -0.22
C LEU A 93 -5.18 0.63 0.46
N LEU A 94 -4.64 -0.30 -0.33
CA LEU A 94 -3.62 -1.24 0.11
C LEU A 94 -2.26 -0.75 -0.39
N ASP A 95 -1.39 -0.33 0.51
CA ASP A 95 -0.05 0.17 0.18
C ASP A 95 0.95 -0.99 0.23
N PHE A 96 1.30 -1.49 -0.94
CA PHE A 96 2.19 -2.64 -1.13
C PHE A 96 3.58 -2.25 -1.56
N LEU A 97 4.55 -3.09 -1.20
CA LEU A 97 5.88 -3.10 -1.81
C LEU A 97 5.81 -3.35 -3.32
N GLY A 98 6.73 -2.75 -4.07
CA GLY A 98 6.93 -3.05 -5.49
C GLY A 98 7.48 -4.45 -5.76
N ASP A 99 7.96 -5.15 -4.75
CA ASP A 99 8.52 -6.50 -4.90
C ASP A 99 7.41 -7.57 -4.90
N VAL A 100 6.91 -7.86 -6.10
CA VAL A 100 5.77 -8.78 -6.34
C VAL A 100 6.15 -10.28 -6.32
N VAL A 101 7.40 -10.62 -6.03
CA VAL A 101 7.84 -12.04 -5.97
C VAL A 101 7.35 -12.74 -4.70
N CYS A 102 6.90 -11.99 -3.71
CA CYS A 102 6.32 -12.56 -2.48
C CYS A 102 4.86 -12.97 -2.67
N GLY A 103 4.49 -14.17 -2.22
CA GLY A 103 3.10 -14.65 -2.26
C GLY A 103 2.09 -13.74 -1.53
N GLY A 104 2.56 -12.86 -0.63
CA GLY A 104 1.74 -11.87 0.05
C GLY A 104 1.08 -10.85 -0.90
N PHE A 105 1.73 -10.49 -2.02
CA PHE A 105 1.14 -9.59 -3.02
C PHE A 105 -0.05 -10.24 -3.76
N GLY A 106 0.04 -11.52 -4.06
CA GLY A 106 -1.01 -12.24 -4.79
C GLY A 106 -2.26 -12.51 -3.96
N LEU A 107 -2.15 -12.53 -2.63
CA LEU A 107 -3.25 -12.92 -1.76
C LEU A 107 -4.47 -11.99 -1.85
N PRO A 108 -4.34 -10.64 -1.76
CA PRO A 108 -5.50 -9.75 -1.89
C PRO A 108 -6.16 -9.84 -3.26
N ILE A 109 -5.38 -10.09 -4.30
CA ILE A 109 -5.90 -10.28 -5.66
C ILE A 109 -6.66 -11.60 -5.76
N ALA A 110 -6.08 -12.69 -5.25
CA ALA A 110 -6.68 -14.03 -5.28
C ALA A 110 -7.96 -14.13 -4.43
N ARG A 111 -8.13 -13.26 -3.44
CA ARG A 111 -9.31 -13.20 -2.56
C ARG A 111 -10.27 -12.06 -2.87
N ASP A 112 -10.21 -11.48 -4.09
CA ASP A 112 -11.03 -10.36 -4.55
C ASP A 112 -11.02 -9.11 -3.63
N MET A 113 -9.96 -8.95 -2.84
CA MET A 113 -9.78 -7.78 -1.96
C MET A 113 -9.21 -6.58 -2.72
N CYS A 114 -8.71 -6.78 -3.95
CA CYS A 114 -8.10 -5.75 -4.79
C CYS A 114 -8.64 -5.84 -6.21
N GLN A 115 -9.36 -4.81 -6.65
CA GLN A 115 -9.92 -4.72 -8.02
C GLN A 115 -9.08 -3.87 -8.94
N LYS A 116 -8.34 -2.90 -8.41
CA LYS A 116 -7.55 -1.95 -9.19
C LYS A 116 -6.16 -1.78 -8.60
N VAL A 117 -5.15 -1.89 -9.45
CA VAL A 117 -3.75 -1.65 -9.09
C VAL A 117 -3.30 -0.34 -9.71
N ILE A 118 -2.81 0.58 -8.89
CA ILE A 118 -2.11 1.78 -9.33
C ILE A 118 -0.62 1.50 -9.18
N VAL A 119 0.11 1.58 -10.29
CA VAL A 119 1.55 1.41 -10.28
C VAL A 119 2.20 2.75 -9.97
N VAL A 120 3.06 2.80 -8.95
CA VAL A 120 3.85 4.00 -8.65
C VAL A 120 5.29 3.73 -9.06
N GLY A 121 5.83 4.57 -9.93
CA GLY A 121 7.19 4.44 -10.46
C GLY A 121 7.84 5.78 -10.75
N SER A 122 9.09 5.77 -11.16
CA SER A 122 9.87 6.94 -11.57
C SER A 122 10.52 6.69 -12.94
N ASN A 123 11.28 7.66 -13.45
CA ASN A 123 11.99 7.51 -14.72
C ASN A 123 13.21 6.55 -14.64
N ASP A 124 13.59 6.09 -13.44
CA ASP A 124 14.71 5.16 -13.27
C ASP A 124 14.42 3.79 -13.87
N LEU A 125 15.40 3.22 -14.54
CA LEU A 125 15.31 1.89 -15.17
C LEU A 125 14.89 0.80 -14.19
N GLN A 126 15.41 0.81 -12.96
CA GLN A 126 15.04 -0.16 -11.93
C GLN A 126 13.57 -0.02 -11.52
N SER A 127 13.09 1.21 -11.38
CA SER A 127 11.68 1.50 -11.10
C SER A 127 10.77 1.00 -12.22
N LEU A 128 11.15 1.20 -13.47
CA LEU A 128 10.39 0.73 -14.64
C LEU A 128 10.41 -0.81 -14.75
N TYR A 129 11.53 -1.44 -14.40
CA TYR A 129 11.60 -2.90 -14.32
C TYR A 129 10.62 -3.47 -13.29
N VAL A 130 10.57 -2.86 -12.09
CA VAL A 130 9.59 -3.23 -11.05
C VAL A 130 8.17 -2.97 -11.51
N ALA A 131 7.89 -1.82 -12.13
CA ALA A 131 6.59 -1.50 -12.71
C ALA A 131 6.12 -2.56 -13.72
N ASN A 132 7.02 -3.02 -14.59
CA ASN A 132 6.73 -4.10 -15.53
C ASN A 132 6.39 -5.42 -14.84
N ASN A 133 7.10 -5.77 -13.77
CA ASN A 133 6.82 -6.97 -12.99
C ASN A 133 5.43 -6.90 -12.31
N VAL A 134 5.07 -5.73 -11.76
CA VAL A 134 3.73 -5.51 -11.19
C VAL A 134 2.64 -5.68 -12.26
N CYS A 135 2.79 -5.04 -13.43
CA CYS A 135 1.84 -5.18 -14.53
C CYS A 135 1.70 -6.63 -14.99
N SER A 136 2.82 -7.35 -15.11
CA SER A 136 2.85 -8.76 -15.51
C SER A 136 2.16 -9.66 -14.47
N ALA A 137 2.36 -9.39 -13.18
CA ALA A 137 1.71 -10.13 -12.10
C ALA A 137 0.19 -9.91 -12.12
N VAL A 138 -0.27 -8.67 -12.28
CA VAL A 138 -1.70 -8.35 -12.40
C VAL A 138 -2.33 -9.07 -13.60
N GLU A 139 -1.67 -9.06 -14.75
CA GLU A 139 -2.14 -9.74 -15.95
C GLU A 139 -2.20 -11.26 -15.75
N TYR A 140 -1.22 -11.84 -15.04
CA TYR A 140 -1.21 -13.25 -14.69
C TYR A 140 -2.45 -13.62 -13.85
N PHE A 141 -2.73 -12.87 -12.78
CA PHE A 141 -3.90 -13.13 -11.94
C PHE A 141 -5.23 -12.91 -12.69
N ARG A 142 -5.29 -11.91 -13.55
CA ARG A 142 -6.45 -11.67 -14.42
C ARG A 142 -6.73 -12.86 -15.33
N LYS A 143 -5.70 -13.46 -15.92
CA LYS A 143 -5.82 -14.67 -16.75
C LYS A 143 -6.27 -15.91 -15.97
N LEU A 144 -6.00 -15.96 -14.67
CA LEU A 144 -6.50 -17.00 -13.78
C LEU A 144 -7.97 -16.79 -13.35
N GLY A 145 -8.65 -15.75 -13.84
CA GLY A 145 -10.04 -15.45 -13.54
C GLY A 145 -10.23 -14.42 -12.42
N GLY A 146 -9.16 -13.79 -11.91
CA GLY A 146 -9.25 -12.72 -10.91
C GLY A 146 -9.87 -11.44 -11.48
N ASN A 147 -10.70 -10.77 -10.68
CA ASN A 147 -11.33 -9.50 -11.03
C ASN A 147 -10.41 -8.32 -10.71
N VAL A 148 -9.22 -8.30 -11.31
CA VAL A 148 -8.20 -7.28 -11.08
C VAL A 148 -7.71 -6.68 -12.39
N GLY A 149 -7.32 -5.40 -12.37
CA GLY A 149 -6.71 -4.72 -13.51
C GLY A 149 -5.82 -3.57 -13.09
N VAL A 150 -4.85 -3.22 -13.94
CA VAL A 150 -4.05 -2.00 -13.77
C VAL A 150 -4.92 -0.80 -14.07
N ALA A 151 -5.12 0.09 -13.10
CA ALA A 151 -5.87 1.33 -13.27
C ALA A 151 -5.04 2.39 -14.02
N GLY A 152 -3.73 2.38 -13.81
CA GLY A 152 -2.79 3.29 -14.44
C GLY A 152 -1.52 3.44 -13.62
N MET A 153 -0.68 4.41 -14.04
CA MET A 153 0.60 4.71 -13.41
C MET A 153 0.60 6.12 -12.81
N VAL A 154 1.16 6.25 -11.62
CA VAL A 154 1.58 7.52 -11.03
C VAL A 154 3.09 7.61 -11.17
N ILE A 155 3.57 8.64 -11.86
CA ILE A 155 5.00 8.90 -11.99
C ILE A 155 5.43 9.74 -10.79
N ASN A 156 6.26 9.19 -9.93
CA ASN A 156 6.79 9.87 -8.76
C ASN A 156 8.21 10.36 -9.03
N LYS A 157 8.58 11.49 -8.44
CA LYS A 157 9.88 12.13 -8.66
C LYS A 157 10.17 12.37 -10.15
N ASP A 158 9.16 12.79 -10.89
CA ASP A 158 9.31 13.09 -12.32
C ASP A 158 10.32 14.20 -12.53
N ASP A 159 11.40 13.89 -13.25
CA ASP A 159 12.48 14.80 -13.61
C ASP A 159 12.32 15.34 -15.04
N GLY A 160 11.25 14.96 -15.74
CA GLY A 160 10.91 15.40 -17.08
C GLY A 160 11.64 14.67 -18.21
N THR A 161 12.37 13.59 -17.94
CA THR A 161 13.11 12.83 -18.98
C THR A 161 12.21 11.98 -19.85
N GLY A 162 11.06 11.51 -19.32
CA GLY A 162 9.96 10.92 -20.10
C GLY A 162 9.98 9.42 -20.26
N GLU A 163 10.91 8.68 -19.64
CA GLU A 163 11.01 7.22 -19.73
C GLU A 163 9.77 6.51 -19.15
N ALA A 164 9.25 7.02 -18.03
CA ALA A 164 8.05 6.46 -17.41
C ALA A 164 6.79 6.69 -18.25
N GLN A 165 6.68 7.84 -18.92
CA GLN A 165 5.60 8.12 -19.87
C GLN A 165 5.67 7.19 -21.08
N ALA A 166 6.88 6.98 -21.63
CA ALA A 166 7.11 6.06 -22.73
C ALA A 166 6.79 4.62 -22.35
N PHE A 167 7.20 4.19 -21.14
CA PHE A 167 6.85 2.88 -20.59
C PHE A 167 5.32 2.70 -20.52
N ALA A 168 4.62 3.67 -19.90
CA ALA A 168 3.16 3.61 -19.75
C ALA A 168 2.45 3.51 -21.10
N ALA A 169 2.88 4.30 -22.10
CA ALA A 169 2.35 4.26 -23.45
C ALA A 169 2.56 2.89 -24.11
N ASN A 170 3.77 2.32 -24.00
CA ASN A 170 4.10 1.01 -24.57
C ASN A 170 3.34 -0.13 -23.87
N ALA A 171 3.10 -0.02 -22.56
CA ALA A 171 2.34 -0.99 -21.78
C ALA A 171 0.81 -0.81 -21.95
N GLY A 172 0.34 0.22 -22.64
CA GLY A 172 -1.08 0.51 -22.83
C GLY A 172 -1.81 0.90 -21.54
N ILE A 173 -1.10 1.48 -20.56
CA ILE A 173 -1.67 1.93 -19.28
C ILE A 173 -1.70 3.46 -19.21
N PRO A 174 -2.75 4.10 -18.68
CA PRO A 174 -2.83 5.54 -18.59
C PRO A 174 -1.88 6.08 -17.50
N VAL A 175 -1.27 7.24 -17.75
CA VAL A 175 -0.63 8.03 -16.71
C VAL A 175 -1.71 8.81 -15.96
N LEU A 176 -1.88 8.51 -14.67
CA LEU A 176 -2.91 9.12 -13.81
C LEU A 176 -2.43 10.46 -13.25
N ALA A 177 -1.16 10.55 -12.91
CA ALA A 177 -0.52 11.76 -12.40
C ALA A 177 1.00 11.69 -12.57
N ALA A 178 1.64 12.86 -12.64
CA ALA A 178 3.09 13.01 -12.53
C ALA A 178 3.39 13.95 -11.36
N ILE A 179 4.16 13.48 -10.40
CA ILE A 179 4.59 14.22 -9.22
C ILE A 179 6.05 14.61 -9.44
N PRO A 180 6.37 15.90 -9.58
CA PRO A 180 7.73 16.30 -9.92
C PRO A 180 8.74 16.01 -8.81
N ALA A 181 10.00 15.83 -9.19
CA ALA A 181 11.11 15.84 -8.27
C ALA A 181 11.31 17.28 -7.77
N HIS A 182 10.74 17.62 -6.61
CA HIS A 182 10.75 18.97 -6.08
C HIS A 182 11.28 19.01 -4.64
N GLU A 183 12.13 20.00 -4.37
CA GLU A 183 12.78 20.13 -3.06
C GLU A 183 11.80 20.37 -1.91
N ASP A 184 10.71 21.10 -2.14
CA ASP A 184 9.68 21.32 -1.11
C ASP A 184 8.98 20.03 -0.72
N ILE A 185 8.71 19.13 -1.69
CA ILE A 185 8.13 17.81 -1.42
C ILE A 185 9.08 17.00 -0.53
N ARG A 186 10.38 16.99 -0.89
CA ARG A 186 11.42 16.32 -0.12
C ARG A 186 11.52 16.86 1.30
N ARG A 187 11.53 18.18 1.46
CA ARG A 187 11.64 18.87 2.75
C ARG A 187 10.43 18.58 3.65
N LYS A 188 9.22 18.74 3.11
CA LYS A 188 7.98 18.46 3.86
C LYS A 188 7.93 16.99 4.30
N SER A 189 8.26 16.06 3.41
CA SER A 189 8.33 14.64 3.75
C SER A 189 9.33 14.36 4.88
N ALA A 190 10.52 15.00 4.84
CA ALA A 190 11.52 14.86 5.91
C ALA A 190 11.07 15.45 7.27
N SER A 191 10.12 16.38 7.25
CA SER A 191 9.50 16.96 8.46
C SER A 191 8.19 16.27 8.87
N TYR A 192 7.84 15.16 8.24
CA TYR A 192 6.58 14.43 8.44
C TYR A 192 5.33 15.30 8.19
N GLU A 193 5.43 16.26 7.27
CA GLU A 193 4.29 17.05 6.83
C GLU A 193 3.52 16.31 5.72
N ILE A 194 2.20 16.32 5.82
CA ILE A 194 1.34 15.76 4.77
C ILE A 194 1.41 16.66 3.54
N ILE A 195 1.75 16.06 2.40
CA ILE A 195 1.85 16.68 1.08
C ILE A 195 0.50 16.54 0.37
N GLY A 196 0.18 17.47 -0.53
CA GLY A 196 -1.03 17.40 -1.34
C GLY A 196 -2.30 17.81 -0.60
N LYS A 197 -2.21 18.75 0.34
CA LYS A 197 -3.41 19.32 0.98
C LYS A 197 -4.22 20.15 -0.02
N PRO A 198 -5.57 20.10 0.03
CA PRO A 198 -6.42 20.93 -0.82
C PRO A 198 -6.04 22.41 -0.72
N GLY A 199 -5.92 23.11 -1.86
CA GLY A 199 -5.56 24.53 -1.93
C GLY A 199 -4.08 24.83 -1.75
N THR A 200 -3.21 23.83 -1.66
CA THR A 200 -1.74 24.00 -1.69
C THR A 200 -1.18 23.48 -3.00
N GLN A 201 0.02 23.93 -3.35
CA GLN A 201 0.72 23.41 -4.54
C GLN A 201 1.16 21.96 -4.32
N TRP A 202 1.61 21.67 -3.11
CA TRP A 202 2.02 20.35 -2.66
C TRP A 202 1.42 20.01 -1.28
#